data_dca9d72837ca477b8ea7cba4c7cdc05b
#
_entry.id   dca9d72837ca477b8ea7cba4c7cdc05b
#
_cell.length_a   1.000
_cell.length_b   1.000
_cell.length_c   1.000
_cell.angle_alpha   90.00
_cell.angle_beta   90.00
_cell.angle_gamma   90.00
#
_symmetry.space_group_name_H-M   'P 1'
#
loop_
_entity.id
_entity.type
_entity.pdbx_description
1 polymer ?
#
loop_
_entity_poly.entity_id
_entity_poly.type
_entity_poly.pdbx_seq_one_letter_code
_entity_poly.pdbx_strand_id
1 'polypeptide(L)'
;MLKSVFRYLFGVALVLLTLLSNASPSAAVSLELSPMGALSFINLAGDRPTNLGVKAGKLAPCPDSPNCVVSQGDTDAEHAIAPLSYSGDPAQAMAQLAAIVTAMPRTTIVESTDNYLYAEFASKLMGFVDDVEFYLDPAESVIQVRSASRLGKSDLGVNRQRIEAIRQQFQA
;
A
#
# COMPACT_ATOMS: atom_id res chain seq x y z
N MET A 1 58.17 -51.77 37.71
CA MET A 1 57.84 -50.34 37.75
C MET A 1 56.56 -49.94 36.94
N LEU A 2 56.17 -50.68 35.93
CA LEU A 2 55.01 -50.32 35.08
C LEU A 2 53.64 -50.49 35.73
N LYS A 3 53.52 -51.46 36.70
CA LYS A 3 52.22 -51.74 37.38
C LYS A 3 51.84 -50.72 38.46
N SER A 4 52.77 -49.95 38.97
CA SER A 4 52.51 -48.90 39.98
C SER A 4 52.01 -47.62 39.36
N VAL A 5 52.47 -47.23 38.19
CA VAL A 5 52.06 -46.06 37.49
C VAL A 5 50.60 -46.16 36.98
N PHE A 6 50.17 -47.35 36.58
CA PHE A 6 48.82 -47.60 36.12
C PHE A 6 47.75 -47.47 37.24
N ARG A 7 48.11 -47.78 38.46
CA ARG A 7 47.20 -47.67 39.61
C ARG A 7 46.98 -46.22 40.05
N TYR A 8 48.00 -45.34 39.88
CA TYR A 8 47.84 -43.92 40.17
C TYR A 8 47.04 -43.17 39.11
N LEU A 9 47.19 -43.55 37.86
CA LEU A 9 46.39 -42.94 36.78
C LEU A 9 44.89 -43.27 36.88
N PHE A 10 44.54 -44.48 37.32
CA PHE A 10 43.15 -44.86 37.53
C PHE A 10 42.50 -44.17 38.75
N GLY A 11 43.30 -43.93 39.81
CA GLY A 11 42.83 -43.25 41.03
C GLY A 11 42.55 -41.76 40.76
N VAL A 12 43.37 -41.09 39.98
CA VAL A 12 43.19 -39.67 39.63
C VAL A 12 42.02 -39.46 38.68
N ALA A 13 41.80 -40.39 37.75
CA ALA A 13 40.64 -40.33 36.85
C ALA A 13 39.30 -40.52 37.60
N LEU A 14 39.27 -41.38 38.62
CA LEU A 14 38.06 -41.61 39.41
C LEU A 14 37.73 -40.44 40.35
N VAL A 15 38.74 -39.76 40.93
CA VAL A 15 38.53 -38.59 41.77
C VAL A 15 38.07 -37.38 40.98
N LEU A 16 38.54 -37.19 39.74
CA LEU A 16 38.11 -36.16 38.83
C LEU A 16 36.65 -36.38 38.35
N LEU A 17 36.21 -37.61 38.19
CA LEU A 17 34.84 -37.92 37.77
C LEU A 17 33.82 -37.70 38.87
N THR A 18 34.19 -37.76 40.14
CA THR A 18 33.29 -37.51 41.27
C THR A 18 33.14 -36.02 41.62
N LEU A 19 34.08 -35.17 41.17
CA LEU A 19 33.99 -33.74 41.35
C LEU A 19 33.13 -33.01 40.31
N LEU A 20 32.83 -33.66 39.20
CA LEU A 20 31.99 -33.12 38.15
C LEU A 20 30.47 -33.33 38.35
N SER A 21 30.08 -34.16 39.30
CA SER A 21 28.70 -34.56 39.55
C SER A 21 27.94 -33.68 40.55
N ASN A 22 28.59 -32.65 41.14
CA ASN A 22 27.97 -31.74 42.08
C ASN A 22 27.82 -30.30 41.56
N ALA A 23 27.75 -30.10 40.24
CA ALA A 23 27.32 -28.86 39.68
C ALA A 23 25.79 -28.79 39.84
N SER A 24 25.34 -28.01 40.81
CA SER A 24 23.93 -27.59 40.92
C SER A 24 23.49 -26.99 39.60
N PRO A 25 22.30 -27.32 39.10
CA PRO A 25 21.79 -26.66 37.94
C PRO A 25 21.71 -25.15 38.23
N SER A 26 22.59 -24.38 37.59
CA SER A 26 22.47 -22.92 37.58
C SER A 26 21.09 -22.63 36.98
N ALA A 27 20.25 -21.98 37.79
CA ALA A 27 18.97 -21.49 37.32
C ALA A 27 19.24 -20.63 36.10
N ALA A 28 18.94 -21.17 34.93
CA ALA A 28 18.87 -20.39 33.71
C ALA A 28 17.75 -19.37 33.95
N VAL A 29 18.13 -18.13 34.29
CA VAL A 29 17.21 -17.00 34.21
C VAL A 29 16.88 -16.88 32.72
N SER A 30 15.76 -17.51 32.33
CA SER A 30 15.13 -17.22 31.06
C SER A 30 14.76 -15.74 31.12
N LEU A 31 15.59 -14.89 30.50
CA LEU A 31 15.15 -13.55 30.15
C LEU A 31 14.03 -13.77 29.11
N GLU A 32 12.80 -13.85 29.62
CA GLU A 32 11.63 -13.64 28.80
C GLU A 32 11.79 -12.22 28.22
N LEU A 33 12.34 -12.14 26.99
CA LEU A 33 12.13 -10.94 26.19
C LEU A 33 10.62 -10.87 25.99
N SER A 34 9.95 -10.10 26.88
CA SER A 34 8.61 -9.63 26.61
C SER A 34 8.64 -9.05 25.19
N PRO A 35 7.75 -9.49 24.26
CA PRO A 35 7.68 -8.84 22.96
C PRO A 35 7.44 -7.36 23.27
N MET A 36 8.46 -6.54 23.00
CA MET A 36 8.30 -5.08 23.02
C MET A 36 7.03 -4.81 22.26
N GLY A 37 6.07 -4.19 22.96
CA GLY A 37 4.71 -4.03 22.54
C GLY A 37 4.65 -3.74 21.05
N ALA A 38 3.83 -4.49 20.34
CA ALA A 38 3.59 -4.27 18.93
C ALA A 38 3.34 -2.78 18.77
N LEU A 39 4.33 -2.06 18.20
CA LEU A 39 4.11 -0.71 17.73
C LEU A 39 2.90 -0.84 16.82
N SER A 40 1.77 -0.35 17.28
CA SER A 40 0.58 -0.20 16.45
C SER A 40 1.03 0.66 15.29
N PHE A 41 1.39 0.04 14.17
CA PHE A 41 1.74 0.78 12.98
C PHE A 41 0.51 1.58 12.63
N ILE A 42 0.61 2.90 12.75
CA ILE A 42 -0.44 3.81 12.30
C ILE A 42 -0.68 3.46 10.84
N ASN A 43 -1.88 2.97 10.52
CA ASN A 43 -2.25 2.66 9.14
C ASN A 43 -2.46 3.97 8.39
N LEU A 44 -1.36 4.50 7.83
CA LEU A 44 -1.39 5.72 7.04
C LEU A 44 -1.98 5.50 5.63
N ALA A 45 -2.22 4.25 5.24
CA ALA A 45 -2.92 3.94 4.00
C ALA A 45 -4.41 4.29 4.09
N GLY A 46 -5.00 4.27 5.28
CA GLY A 46 -6.44 4.39 5.47
C GLY A 46 -7.22 3.17 4.95
N ASP A 47 -8.49 3.09 5.31
CA ASP A 47 -9.37 2.05 4.79
C ASP A 47 -9.86 2.40 3.39
N ARG A 48 -10.02 1.37 2.55
CA ARG A 48 -10.59 1.55 1.21
C ARG A 48 -12.03 2.03 1.31
N PRO A 49 -12.42 3.13 0.63
CA PRO A 49 -13.80 3.61 0.64
C PRO A 49 -14.78 2.57 0.08
N THR A 50 -15.99 2.54 0.65
CA THR A 50 -17.06 1.62 0.23
C THR A 50 -17.98 2.20 -0.85
N ASN A 51 -17.75 3.46 -1.23
CA ASN A 51 -18.55 4.19 -2.22
C ASN A 51 -17.87 4.31 -3.58
N LEU A 52 -16.81 3.54 -3.83
CA LEU A 52 -16.16 3.45 -5.14
C LEU A 52 -17.05 2.76 -6.18
N GLY A 53 -16.69 2.92 -7.45
CA GLY A 53 -17.38 2.36 -8.58
C GLY A 53 -18.44 3.27 -9.17
N VAL A 54 -19.01 2.83 -10.29
CA VAL A 54 -20.01 3.58 -11.06
C VAL A 54 -21.41 3.27 -10.55
N LYS A 55 -22.16 4.30 -10.18
CA LYS A 55 -23.56 4.18 -9.76
C LYS A 55 -24.43 5.11 -10.63
N ALA A 56 -25.37 4.52 -11.35
CA ALA A 56 -26.23 5.25 -12.29
C ALA A 56 -25.42 6.12 -13.31
N GLY A 57 -24.32 5.58 -13.86
CA GLY A 57 -23.48 6.28 -14.81
C GLY A 57 -22.56 7.37 -14.22
N LYS A 58 -22.39 7.39 -12.90
CA LYS A 58 -21.58 8.43 -12.23
C LYS A 58 -20.62 7.81 -11.23
N LEU A 59 -19.46 8.42 -11.11
CA LEU A 59 -18.52 8.27 -10.01
C LEU A 59 -19.07 8.99 -8.76
N ALA A 60 -18.57 8.62 -7.58
CA ALA A 60 -18.97 9.27 -6.34
C ALA A 60 -18.57 10.77 -6.35
N PRO A 61 -19.37 11.67 -5.74
CA PRO A 61 -18.96 13.06 -5.56
C PRO A 61 -17.74 13.16 -4.63
N CYS A 62 -17.07 14.31 -4.67
CA CYS A 62 -16.07 14.66 -3.68
C CYS A 62 -16.72 14.96 -2.33
N PRO A 63 -16.02 14.67 -1.20
CA PRO A 63 -16.40 15.25 0.10
C PRO A 63 -16.10 16.74 0.12
N ASP A 64 -16.54 17.44 1.18
CA ASP A 64 -16.30 18.88 1.35
C ASP A 64 -14.81 19.28 1.55
N SER A 65 -13.93 18.28 1.74
CA SER A 65 -12.50 18.52 1.95
C SER A 65 -11.74 18.65 0.62
N PRO A 66 -10.78 19.58 0.49
CA PRO A 66 -10.10 19.90 -0.78
C PRO A 66 -9.06 18.86 -1.22
N ASN A 67 -9.18 17.62 -0.80
CA ASN A 67 -8.30 16.50 -1.14
C ASN A 67 -8.89 15.56 -2.20
N CYS A 68 -9.81 16.08 -3.03
CA CYS A 68 -10.50 15.31 -4.05
C CYS A 68 -10.76 16.18 -5.29
N VAL A 69 -10.68 15.57 -6.46
CA VAL A 69 -11.17 16.14 -7.73
C VAL A 69 -12.07 15.12 -8.44
N VAL A 70 -13.11 15.63 -9.11
CA VAL A 70 -14.05 14.81 -9.89
C VAL A 70 -14.52 15.57 -11.13
N SER A 71 -14.73 14.83 -12.24
CA SER A 71 -15.15 15.42 -13.51
C SER A 71 -16.66 15.45 -13.73
N GLN A 72 -17.43 14.83 -12.84
CA GLN A 72 -18.89 14.71 -12.96
C GLN A 72 -19.62 15.43 -11.84
N GLY A 73 -20.86 15.82 -12.12
CA GLY A 73 -21.77 16.42 -11.15
C GLY A 73 -21.64 17.92 -11.05
N ASP A 74 -22.50 18.49 -10.19
CA ASP A 74 -22.46 19.90 -9.83
C ASP A 74 -21.43 20.08 -8.70
N THR A 75 -20.24 20.49 -9.08
CA THR A 75 -19.10 20.58 -8.18
C THR A 75 -18.48 21.98 -8.29
N ASP A 76 -17.97 22.49 -7.19
CA ASP A 76 -17.29 23.78 -7.15
C ASP A 76 -15.93 23.76 -7.86
N ALA A 77 -15.34 24.95 -8.06
CA ALA A 77 -14.08 25.08 -8.77
C ALA A 77 -12.89 24.38 -8.09
N GLU A 78 -12.96 24.15 -6.78
CA GLU A 78 -11.91 23.47 -6.04
C GLU A 78 -11.88 21.97 -6.34
N HIS A 79 -13.04 21.35 -6.53
CA HIS A 79 -13.18 19.92 -6.82
C HIS A 79 -13.32 19.62 -8.32
N ALA A 80 -13.74 20.60 -9.12
CA ALA A 80 -13.96 20.38 -10.55
C ALA A 80 -12.65 20.10 -11.30
N ILE A 81 -12.68 19.09 -12.17
CA ILE A 81 -11.63 18.80 -13.15
C ILE A 81 -12.26 18.36 -14.46
N ALA A 82 -11.62 18.60 -15.59
CA ALA A 82 -12.15 18.13 -16.88
C ALA A 82 -12.01 16.59 -16.99
N PRO A 83 -12.92 15.88 -17.68
CA PRO A 83 -12.75 14.49 -18.04
C PRO A 83 -11.60 14.33 -19.05
N LEU A 84 -11.14 13.10 -19.30
CA LEU A 84 -10.19 12.81 -20.37
C LEU A 84 -10.97 12.62 -21.67
N SER A 85 -10.69 13.44 -22.67
CA SER A 85 -11.26 13.27 -24.01
C SER A 85 -10.46 12.24 -24.79
N TYR A 86 -11.13 11.40 -25.55
CA TYR A 86 -10.49 10.45 -26.47
C TYR A 86 -11.14 10.54 -27.86
N SER A 87 -10.45 10.00 -28.87
CA SER A 87 -10.96 9.83 -30.21
C SER A 87 -10.74 8.39 -30.68
N GLY A 88 -11.61 7.88 -31.51
CA GLY A 88 -11.50 6.53 -32.04
C GLY A 88 -12.12 5.45 -31.14
N ASP A 89 -11.48 4.31 -31.05
CA ASP A 89 -12.00 3.13 -30.36
C ASP A 89 -11.94 3.29 -28.83
N PRO A 90 -13.07 3.21 -28.11
CA PRO A 90 -13.12 3.29 -26.66
C PRO A 90 -12.30 2.20 -25.95
N ALA A 91 -12.24 0.98 -26.50
CA ALA A 91 -11.45 -0.08 -25.89
C ALA A 91 -9.94 0.20 -25.99
N GLN A 92 -9.49 0.79 -27.10
CA GLN A 92 -8.11 1.25 -27.23
C GLN A 92 -7.79 2.40 -26.27
N ALA A 93 -8.73 3.33 -26.10
CA ALA A 93 -8.57 4.44 -25.14
C ALA A 93 -8.41 3.92 -23.70
N MET A 94 -9.23 2.95 -23.28
CA MET A 94 -9.11 2.34 -21.94
C MET A 94 -7.81 1.55 -21.79
N ALA A 95 -7.38 0.83 -22.81
CA ALA A 95 -6.10 0.10 -22.79
C ALA A 95 -4.90 1.04 -22.69
N GLN A 96 -4.91 2.16 -23.44
CA GLN A 96 -3.89 3.22 -23.35
C GLN A 96 -3.85 3.82 -21.95
N LEU A 97 -5.01 4.17 -21.37
CA LEU A 97 -5.11 4.71 -20.04
C LEU A 97 -4.55 3.73 -19.00
N ALA A 98 -4.94 2.46 -19.07
CA ALA A 98 -4.46 1.43 -18.16
C ALA A 98 -2.93 1.28 -18.23
N ALA A 99 -2.33 1.34 -19.42
CA ALA A 99 -0.88 1.31 -19.60
C ALA A 99 -0.19 2.52 -18.97
N ILE A 100 -0.72 3.73 -19.16
CA ILE A 100 -0.20 4.96 -18.55
C ILE A 100 -0.24 4.86 -17.02
N VAL A 101 -1.38 4.50 -16.46
CA VAL A 101 -1.59 4.39 -15.02
C VAL A 101 -0.67 3.32 -14.40
N THR A 102 -0.52 2.18 -15.07
CA THR A 102 0.38 1.09 -14.63
C THR A 102 1.85 1.52 -14.60
N ALA A 103 2.27 2.38 -15.52
CA ALA A 103 3.64 2.87 -15.60
C ALA A 103 3.98 3.92 -14.53
N MET A 104 2.97 4.48 -13.85
CA MET A 104 3.20 5.48 -12.81
C MET A 104 3.77 4.86 -11.53
N PRO A 105 4.69 5.55 -10.84
CA PRO A 105 5.34 5.00 -9.66
C PRO A 105 4.37 4.81 -8.49
N ARG A 106 4.53 3.70 -7.77
CA ARG A 106 3.75 3.33 -6.56
C ARG A 106 2.24 3.25 -6.82
N THR A 107 1.89 2.78 -8.00
CA THR A 107 0.51 2.56 -8.42
C THR A 107 0.19 1.08 -8.38
N THR A 108 -1.01 0.75 -7.92
CA THR A 108 -1.57 -0.60 -7.96
C THR A 108 -2.92 -0.55 -8.66
N ILE A 109 -3.06 -1.23 -9.78
CA ILE A 109 -4.38 -1.45 -10.39
C ILE A 109 -5.14 -2.45 -9.53
N VAL A 110 -6.31 -2.04 -9.07
CA VAL A 110 -7.18 -2.86 -8.20
C VAL A 110 -8.30 -3.52 -9.01
N GLU A 111 -8.86 -2.76 -9.95
CA GLU A 111 -9.93 -3.22 -10.83
C GLU A 111 -9.73 -2.65 -12.24
N SER A 112 -9.96 -3.46 -13.25
CA SER A 112 -9.93 -3.06 -14.64
C SER A 112 -10.97 -3.86 -15.42
N THR A 113 -11.94 -3.16 -15.99
CA THR A 113 -12.99 -3.70 -16.85
C THR A 113 -13.01 -2.95 -18.18
N ASP A 114 -13.92 -3.28 -19.07
CA ASP A 114 -14.04 -2.62 -20.38
C ASP A 114 -14.33 -1.12 -20.28
N ASN A 115 -14.99 -0.69 -19.18
CA ASN A 115 -15.41 0.70 -19.03
C ASN A 115 -15.07 1.33 -17.66
N TYR A 116 -14.32 0.62 -16.80
CA TYR A 116 -13.95 1.14 -15.48
C TYR A 116 -12.54 0.70 -15.12
N LEU A 117 -11.75 1.65 -14.61
CA LEU A 117 -10.41 1.41 -14.07
C LEU A 117 -10.31 2.04 -12.69
N TYR A 118 -9.92 1.26 -11.69
CA TYR A 118 -9.62 1.74 -10.36
C TYR A 118 -8.19 1.43 -9.97
N ALA A 119 -7.47 2.44 -9.51
CA ALA A 119 -6.09 2.34 -9.08
C ALA A 119 -5.86 3.03 -7.72
N GLU A 120 -4.96 2.47 -6.93
CA GLU A 120 -4.44 3.04 -5.69
C GLU A 120 -3.07 3.64 -5.93
N PHE A 121 -2.84 4.88 -5.46
CA PHE A 121 -1.58 5.59 -5.55
C PHE A 121 -1.03 5.84 -4.14
N ALA A 122 0.13 5.28 -3.82
CA ALA A 122 0.76 5.46 -2.52
C ALA A 122 1.75 6.63 -2.53
N SER A 123 1.72 7.48 -1.50
CA SER A 123 2.69 8.55 -1.32
C SER A 123 4.08 8.01 -1.00
N LYS A 124 5.14 8.73 -1.44
CA LYS A 124 6.53 8.26 -1.33
C LYS A 124 7.02 8.15 0.12
N LEU A 125 6.65 9.09 0.98
CA LEU A 125 7.23 9.22 2.31
C LEU A 125 6.36 8.58 3.40
N MET A 126 5.05 8.79 3.35
CA MET A 126 4.15 8.45 4.45
C MET A 126 3.27 7.23 4.13
N GLY A 127 3.23 6.77 2.88
CA GLY A 127 2.37 5.65 2.49
C GLY A 127 0.87 5.99 2.49
N PHE A 128 0.48 7.28 2.50
CA PHE A 128 -0.91 7.67 2.26
C PHE A 128 -1.38 7.14 0.92
N VAL A 129 -2.63 6.70 0.87
CA VAL A 129 -3.21 6.16 -0.35
C VAL A 129 -4.30 7.08 -0.87
N ASP A 130 -4.23 7.37 -2.16
CA ASP A 130 -5.27 8.02 -2.93
C ASP A 130 -5.97 7.01 -3.82
N ASP A 131 -7.29 7.06 -3.85
CA ASP A 131 -8.14 6.25 -4.73
C ASP A 131 -8.42 7.03 -6.01
N VAL A 132 -8.10 6.42 -7.16
CA VAL A 132 -8.24 7.04 -8.47
C VAL A 132 -9.09 6.17 -9.37
N GLU A 133 -10.19 6.72 -9.83
CA GLU A 133 -11.20 6.05 -10.62
C GLU A 133 -11.34 6.69 -11.99
N PHE A 134 -11.51 5.87 -13.00
CA PHE A 134 -11.78 6.27 -14.38
C PHE A 134 -12.98 5.49 -14.89
N TYR A 135 -13.93 6.20 -15.48
CA TYR A 135 -15.13 5.62 -16.04
C TYR A 135 -15.31 6.10 -17.48
N LEU A 136 -15.25 5.17 -18.42
CA LEU A 136 -15.58 5.44 -19.83
C LEU A 136 -17.06 5.68 -19.94
N ASP A 137 -17.43 6.92 -20.23
CA ASP A 137 -18.83 7.30 -20.43
C ASP A 137 -19.25 7.01 -21.86
N PRO A 138 -20.14 6.04 -22.10
CA PRO A 138 -20.54 5.67 -23.46
C PRO A 138 -21.38 6.74 -24.16
N ALA A 139 -21.92 7.72 -23.44
CA ALA A 139 -22.79 8.76 -24.00
C ALA A 139 -22.00 10.00 -24.48
N GLU A 140 -20.81 10.27 -23.90
CA GLU A 140 -20.12 11.54 -24.09
C GLU A 140 -18.75 11.43 -24.77
N SER A 141 -18.29 10.26 -25.14
CA SER A 141 -16.94 9.99 -25.72
C SER A 141 -15.82 10.59 -24.86
N VAL A 142 -15.96 10.46 -23.54
CA VAL A 142 -14.98 10.88 -22.57
C VAL A 142 -14.74 9.78 -21.53
N ILE A 143 -13.62 9.87 -20.84
CA ILE A 143 -13.36 9.09 -19.65
C ILE A 143 -13.49 10.02 -18.45
N GLN A 144 -14.53 9.81 -17.66
CA GLN A 144 -14.76 10.52 -16.41
C GLN A 144 -13.71 10.11 -15.39
N VAL A 145 -13.31 11.05 -14.52
CA VAL A 145 -12.24 10.84 -13.56
C VAL A 145 -12.65 11.26 -12.16
N ARG A 146 -12.14 10.53 -11.15
CA ARG A 146 -12.17 10.94 -9.76
C ARG A 146 -10.84 10.58 -9.12
N SER A 147 -10.26 11.46 -8.32
CA SER A 147 -9.04 11.21 -7.56
C SER A 147 -9.20 11.81 -6.16
N ALA A 148 -9.11 10.99 -5.12
CA ALA A 148 -9.37 11.40 -3.75
C ALA A 148 -8.44 10.73 -2.75
N SER A 149 -7.96 11.49 -1.76
CA SER A 149 -7.16 10.94 -0.67
C SER A 149 -8.06 10.26 0.37
N ARG A 150 -7.64 9.10 0.87
CA ARG A 150 -8.35 8.40 1.96
C ARG A 150 -8.30 9.12 3.28
N LEU A 151 -7.17 9.76 3.56
CA LEU A 151 -6.91 10.43 4.82
C LEU A 151 -6.50 11.88 4.59
N GLY A 152 -6.73 12.69 5.63
CA GLY A 152 -6.36 14.10 5.63
C GLY A 152 -7.45 15.01 5.10
N LYS A 153 -7.27 16.31 5.33
CA LYS A 153 -8.18 17.35 4.84
C LYS A 153 -7.66 18.09 3.61
N SER A 154 -6.36 17.98 3.33
CA SER A 154 -5.74 18.62 2.16
C SER A 154 -4.63 17.71 1.63
N ASP A 155 -4.56 17.61 0.31
CA ASP A 155 -3.54 16.87 -0.42
C ASP A 155 -2.50 17.76 -1.10
N LEU A 156 -2.55 19.08 -0.84
CA LEU A 156 -1.73 20.09 -1.49
C LEU A 156 -1.83 20.09 -3.03
N GLY A 157 -2.98 19.68 -3.57
CA GLY A 157 -3.25 19.61 -5.00
C GLY A 157 -2.68 18.38 -5.71
N VAL A 158 -2.22 17.38 -4.99
CA VAL A 158 -1.61 16.17 -5.57
C VAL A 158 -2.61 15.40 -6.44
N ASN A 159 -3.88 15.30 -6.03
CA ASN A 159 -4.92 14.63 -6.83
C ASN A 159 -5.13 15.32 -8.18
N ARG A 160 -5.23 16.63 -8.20
CA ARG A 160 -5.34 17.42 -9.44
C ARG A 160 -4.10 17.25 -10.32
N GLN A 161 -2.90 17.42 -9.75
CA GLN A 161 -1.64 17.28 -10.50
C GLN A 161 -1.50 15.88 -11.12
N ARG A 162 -1.93 14.83 -10.42
CA ARG A 162 -1.94 13.47 -10.94
C ARG A 162 -2.80 13.32 -12.17
N ILE A 163 -4.06 13.79 -12.11
CA ILE A 163 -4.97 13.71 -13.26
C ILE A 163 -4.44 14.52 -14.43
N GLU A 164 -3.87 15.70 -14.21
CA GLU A 164 -3.28 16.49 -15.29
C GLU A 164 -2.03 15.81 -15.90
N ALA A 165 -1.20 15.17 -15.10
CA ALA A 165 -0.06 14.40 -15.60
C ALA A 165 -0.51 13.18 -16.45
N ILE A 166 -1.57 12.49 -16.03
CA ILE A 166 -2.19 11.41 -16.81
C ILE A 166 -2.76 11.97 -18.12
N ARG A 167 -3.48 13.09 -18.06
CA ARG A 167 -4.05 13.77 -19.25
C ARG A 167 -2.98 14.09 -20.28
N GLN A 168 -1.85 14.67 -19.87
CA GLN A 168 -0.75 15.00 -20.77
C GLN A 168 -0.20 13.78 -21.50
N GLN A 169 -0.05 12.65 -20.81
CA GLN A 169 0.42 11.40 -21.41
C GLN A 169 -0.64 10.74 -22.30
N PHE A 170 -1.91 10.91 -21.95
CA PHE A 170 -3.04 10.34 -22.71
C PHE A 170 -3.31 11.06 -24.03
N GLN A 171 -2.97 12.34 -24.13
CA GLN A 171 -3.13 13.18 -25.31
C GLN A 171 -1.87 13.22 -26.19
N ALA A 172 -0.74 12.67 -25.75
CA ALA A 172 0.50 12.60 -26.51
C ALA A 172 0.47 11.47 -27.51
#